data_6a2a62135729e77d781f6090db7a5c7d
#
_entry.id   6a2a62135729e77d781f6090db7a5c7d
#
_cell.length_a   1.000
_cell.length_b   1.000
_cell.length_c   1.000
_cell.angle_alpha   90.00
_cell.angle_beta   90.00
_cell.angle_gamma   90.00
#
_symmetry.space_group_name_H-M   'P 1'
#
loop_
_entity.id
_entity.type
_entity.pdbx_description
1 polymer ?
#
loop_
_entity_poly.entity_id
_entity_poly.type
_entity_poly.pdbx_seq_one_letter_code
_entity_poly.pdbx_strand_id
1 'polypeptide(L)'
;MVRGLLPFAAGASLSASLVAAPLSVRVVDPAGRPIRDAVVTLYPSGNAARTPRPNGPYVVSQQNLQFHPFLSIVPVGADVSFPNLDPTKHHVYSFSPAKRFELKLFAKDQSRTVHFDKAGVVALGCNIHDSMSAFIVVTDSVWTARTNAQGFASFGDAPNVPGRVTVWHPYLRASGPVQQAVAPNQRSASFSIRLRPPPPAMPMTDY
;
A
#
# COMPACT_ATOMS: atom_id res chain seq x y z
N MET A 1 19.31 69.77 -19.83
CA MET A 1 18.41 68.78 -19.22
C MET A 1 18.74 67.38 -19.76
N VAL A 2 19.49 66.59 -19.02
CA VAL A 2 19.90 65.24 -19.46
C VAL A 2 19.06 64.26 -18.67
N ARG A 3 18.17 63.48 -19.34
CA ARG A 3 17.38 62.44 -18.74
C ARG A 3 18.20 61.12 -18.71
N GLY A 4 18.62 60.71 -17.52
CA GLY A 4 19.23 59.38 -17.32
C GLY A 4 18.21 58.26 -17.42
N LEU A 5 18.42 57.29 -18.32
CA LEU A 5 17.73 56.04 -18.36
C LEU A 5 18.39 55.08 -17.32
N LEU A 6 17.61 54.61 -16.38
CA LEU A 6 17.98 53.51 -15.49
C LEU A 6 17.71 52.16 -16.22
N PRO A 7 18.65 51.21 -16.20
CA PRO A 7 18.40 49.90 -16.77
C PRO A 7 17.53 49.05 -15.82
N PHE A 8 16.44 48.51 -16.36
CA PHE A 8 15.60 47.53 -15.71
C PHE A 8 16.33 46.15 -15.72
N ALA A 9 16.79 45.68 -14.58
CA ALA A 9 17.35 44.34 -14.47
C ALA A 9 16.20 43.31 -14.43
N ALA A 10 16.02 42.57 -15.51
CA ALA A 10 15.12 41.46 -15.57
C ALA A 10 15.71 40.26 -14.75
N GLY A 11 15.16 40.05 -13.59
CA GLY A 11 15.48 38.86 -12.78
C GLY A 11 14.96 37.59 -13.43
N ALA A 12 15.83 36.76 -13.97
CA ALA A 12 15.49 35.42 -14.45
C ALA A 12 15.24 34.50 -13.27
N SER A 13 13.97 34.17 -12.99
CA SER A 13 13.59 33.12 -12.02
C SER A 13 14.01 31.79 -12.61
N LEU A 14 15.08 31.19 -12.10
CA LEU A 14 15.40 29.79 -12.37
C LEU A 14 14.34 28.90 -11.68
N SER A 15 13.40 28.38 -12.46
CA SER A 15 12.54 27.30 -12.04
C SER A 15 13.40 26.05 -11.91
N ALA A 16 13.74 25.66 -10.69
CA ALA A 16 14.40 24.37 -10.42
C ALA A 16 13.45 23.24 -10.83
N SER A 17 13.73 22.61 -11.96
CA SER A 17 13.06 21.37 -12.36
C SER A 17 13.35 20.31 -11.29
N LEU A 18 12.30 19.81 -10.64
CA LEU A 18 12.35 18.65 -9.74
C LEU A 18 12.74 17.43 -10.59
N VAL A 19 14.03 17.16 -10.70
CA VAL A 19 14.54 15.98 -11.42
C VAL A 19 14.09 14.74 -10.64
N ALA A 20 13.28 13.92 -11.28
CA ALA A 20 12.90 12.62 -10.74
C ALA A 20 14.14 11.73 -10.58
N ALA A 21 14.25 11.04 -9.46
CA ALA A 21 15.37 10.16 -9.18
C ALA A 21 14.85 8.80 -8.69
N PRO A 22 15.30 7.67 -9.25
CA PRO A 22 14.86 6.36 -8.80
C PRO A 22 15.27 6.15 -7.34
N LEU A 23 14.28 5.74 -6.51
CA LEU A 23 14.52 5.29 -5.15
C LEU A 23 14.27 3.79 -5.08
N SER A 24 15.27 3.02 -4.65
CA SER A 24 15.15 1.58 -4.37
C SER A 24 15.11 1.34 -2.87
N VAL A 25 14.12 0.58 -2.41
CA VAL A 25 13.95 0.24 -0.99
C VAL A 25 14.13 -1.26 -0.82
N ARG A 26 15.06 -1.67 0.02
CA ARG A 26 15.31 -3.06 0.39
C ARG A 26 14.70 -3.37 1.74
N VAL A 27 13.95 -4.47 1.84
CA VAL A 27 13.36 -4.95 3.09
C VAL A 27 13.90 -6.34 3.40
N VAL A 28 14.49 -6.49 4.58
CA VAL A 28 15.11 -7.75 5.05
C VAL A 28 14.66 -8.08 6.47
N ASP A 29 14.89 -9.32 6.88
CA ASP A 29 14.78 -9.70 8.30
C ASP A 29 16.10 -9.39 9.04
N PRO A 30 16.17 -9.55 10.39
CA PRO A 30 17.39 -9.32 11.16
C PRO A 30 18.58 -10.20 10.77
N ALA A 31 18.37 -11.30 10.05
CA ALA A 31 19.44 -12.16 9.52
C ALA A 31 19.86 -11.76 8.09
N GLY A 32 19.32 -10.64 7.55
CA GLY A 32 19.61 -10.14 6.20
C GLY A 32 18.87 -10.86 5.08
N ARG A 33 17.97 -11.80 5.39
CA ARG A 33 17.16 -12.51 4.38
C ARG A 33 16.10 -11.59 3.79
N PRO A 34 15.87 -11.62 2.46
CA PRO A 34 14.89 -10.75 1.81
C PRO A 34 13.48 -11.06 2.28
N ILE A 35 12.67 -10.01 2.43
CA ILE A 35 11.24 -10.11 2.73
C ILE A 35 10.47 -9.67 1.48
N ARG A 36 9.74 -10.61 0.89
CA ARG A 36 8.79 -10.36 -0.20
C ARG A 36 7.44 -9.89 0.37
N ASP A 37 6.62 -9.28 -0.48
CA ASP A 37 5.25 -8.85 -0.18
C ASP A 37 5.13 -7.82 0.96
N ALA A 38 6.24 -7.19 1.39
CA ALA A 38 6.17 -6.00 2.22
C ALA A 38 5.64 -4.83 1.38
N VAL A 39 4.69 -4.08 1.92
CA VAL A 39 4.17 -2.87 1.28
C VAL A 39 5.06 -1.69 1.67
N VAL A 40 5.67 -1.08 0.68
CA VAL A 40 6.52 0.09 0.82
C VAL A 40 5.79 1.28 0.26
N THR A 41 5.69 2.37 1.04
CA THR A 41 5.09 3.62 0.59
C THR A 41 6.05 4.77 0.83
N LEU A 42 6.31 5.57 -0.21
CA LEU A 42 7.04 6.84 -0.11
C LEU A 42 6.06 8.00 -0.01
N TYR A 43 6.27 8.85 0.97
CA TYR A 43 5.57 10.11 1.20
C TYR A 43 6.54 11.27 1.02
N PRO A 44 6.62 11.89 -0.17
CA PRO A 44 7.42 13.10 -0.37
C PRO A 44 6.85 14.27 0.41
N SER A 45 7.72 15.19 0.84
CA SER A 45 7.32 16.40 1.55
C SER A 45 6.81 17.48 0.62
N GLY A 46 5.99 18.38 1.17
CA GLY A 46 5.49 19.57 0.48
C GLY A 46 4.58 19.24 -0.72
N ASN A 47 4.63 20.07 -1.75
CA ASN A 47 3.78 19.95 -2.94
C ASN A 47 4.14 18.79 -3.88
N ALA A 48 5.15 17.98 -3.52
CA ALA A 48 5.52 16.80 -4.30
C ALA A 48 4.63 15.59 -3.99
N ALA A 49 3.87 15.60 -2.89
CA ALA A 49 2.92 14.55 -2.55
C ALA A 49 1.82 14.43 -3.63
N ARG A 50 1.55 13.20 -4.06
CA ARG A 50 0.50 12.89 -5.05
C ARG A 50 -0.33 11.71 -4.56
N THR A 51 -1.66 11.90 -4.55
CA THR A 51 -2.62 10.84 -4.24
C THR A 51 -3.00 10.10 -5.52
N PRO A 52 -2.98 8.77 -5.55
CA PRO A 52 -3.41 7.99 -6.70
C PRO A 52 -4.92 8.13 -6.89
N ARG A 53 -5.35 8.16 -8.16
CA ARG A 53 -6.78 8.07 -8.51
C ARG A 53 -7.16 6.61 -8.70
N PRO A 54 -8.35 6.18 -8.25
CA PRO A 54 -8.84 4.86 -8.56
C PRO A 54 -8.97 4.66 -10.08
N ASN A 55 -8.42 3.56 -10.57
CA ASN A 55 -8.46 3.19 -11.99
C ASN A 55 -8.83 1.70 -12.18
N GLY A 56 -9.37 1.06 -11.08
CA GLY A 56 -9.72 -0.36 -11.03
C GLY A 56 -10.57 -0.87 -12.18
N PRO A 57 -10.87 -2.18 -12.20
CA PRO A 57 -11.54 -2.86 -11.08
C PRO A 57 -10.60 -3.37 -9.98
N TYR A 58 -11.03 -3.26 -8.73
CA TYR A 58 -10.38 -3.86 -7.58
C TYR A 58 -11.26 -5.00 -7.05
N VAL A 59 -10.68 -6.18 -6.92
CA VAL A 59 -11.43 -7.39 -6.57
C VAL A 59 -10.69 -8.18 -5.50
N VAL A 60 -11.45 -8.65 -4.50
CA VAL A 60 -11.00 -9.65 -3.52
C VAL A 60 -12.05 -10.75 -3.51
N SER A 61 -11.81 -11.80 -4.28
CA SER A 61 -12.74 -12.94 -4.39
C SER A 61 -12.62 -13.90 -3.21
N GLN A 62 -13.69 -14.65 -2.95
CA GLN A 62 -13.69 -15.80 -2.07
C GLN A 62 -13.69 -17.06 -2.95
N GLN A 63 -12.63 -17.86 -2.87
CA GLN A 63 -12.46 -19.08 -3.64
C GLN A 63 -11.59 -20.08 -2.86
N ASN A 64 -12.01 -21.33 -2.84
CA ASN A 64 -11.35 -22.42 -2.09
C ASN A 64 -11.17 -22.08 -0.60
N LEU A 65 -12.19 -21.51 0.02
CA LEU A 65 -12.20 -21.07 1.42
C LEU A 65 -11.04 -20.10 1.76
N GLN A 66 -10.68 -19.24 0.79
CA GLN A 66 -9.64 -18.23 0.92
C GLN A 66 -10.07 -16.91 0.26
N PHE A 67 -9.50 -15.80 0.70
CA PHE A 67 -9.56 -14.54 -0.03
C PHE A 67 -8.44 -14.45 -1.06
N HIS A 68 -8.77 -14.08 -2.28
CA HIS A 68 -7.80 -13.89 -3.36
C HIS A 68 -7.91 -12.48 -3.98
N PRO A 69 -6.80 -11.74 -4.03
CA PRO A 69 -5.48 -12.07 -3.47
C PRO A 69 -5.44 -11.89 -1.93
N PHE A 70 -4.49 -12.54 -1.26
CA PHE A 70 -4.25 -12.39 0.17
C PHE A 70 -3.85 -10.97 0.59
N LEU A 71 -3.17 -10.24 -0.29
CA LEU A 71 -2.77 -8.85 -0.07
C LEU A 71 -3.09 -8.01 -1.31
N SER A 72 -3.89 -6.96 -1.12
CA SER A 72 -4.21 -5.97 -2.14
C SER A 72 -3.68 -4.59 -1.76
N ILE A 73 -3.30 -3.79 -2.75
CA ILE A 73 -3.04 -2.35 -2.59
C ILE A 73 -4.08 -1.63 -3.45
N VAL A 74 -4.84 -0.73 -2.83
CA VAL A 74 -5.86 0.06 -3.51
C VAL A 74 -5.70 1.54 -3.16
N PRO A 75 -5.99 2.48 -4.04
CA PRO A 75 -5.99 3.90 -3.71
C PRO A 75 -7.17 4.27 -2.81
N VAL A 76 -7.00 5.35 -2.05
CA VAL A 76 -8.13 6.00 -1.37
C VAL A 76 -9.18 6.38 -2.41
N GLY A 77 -10.47 6.15 -2.07
CA GLY A 77 -11.61 6.36 -2.96
C GLY A 77 -11.93 5.17 -3.87
N ALA A 78 -11.22 4.05 -3.74
CA ALA A 78 -11.50 2.85 -4.53
C ALA A 78 -12.75 2.12 -4.03
N ASP A 79 -13.51 1.58 -4.98
CA ASP A 79 -14.54 0.58 -4.73
C ASP A 79 -13.95 -0.81 -4.96
N VAL A 80 -14.02 -1.67 -3.94
CA VAL A 80 -13.52 -3.05 -4.01
C VAL A 80 -14.70 -4.01 -4.01
N SER A 81 -14.74 -4.87 -5.01
CA SER A 81 -15.75 -5.92 -5.15
C SER A 81 -15.30 -7.22 -4.49
N PHE A 82 -16.27 -7.90 -3.86
CA PHE A 82 -16.07 -9.15 -3.13
C PHE A 82 -16.97 -10.24 -3.74
N PRO A 83 -16.62 -10.82 -4.92
CA PRO A 83 -17.39 -11.93 -5.48
C PRO A 83 -17.15 -13.22 -4.70
N ASN A 84 -18.21 -13.98 -4.44
CA ASN A 84 -18.14 -15.33 -3.91
C ASN A 84 -18.12 -16.34 -5.08
N LEU A 85 -17.01 -17.03 -5.25
CA LEU A 85 -16.80 -18.06 -6.27
C LEU A 85 -16.91 -19.48 -5.71
N ASP A 86 -17.07 -19.62 -4.40
CA ASP A 86 -17.23 -20.91 -3.73
C ASP A 86 -18.68 -21.42 -3.74
N PRO A 87 -18.91 -22.72 -3.69
CA PRO A 87 -20.25 -23.28 -3.54
C PRO A 87 -20.91 -22.96 -2.19
N THR A 88 -20.12 -22.67 -1.17
CA THR A 88 -20.61 -22.28 0.17
C THR A 88 -20.82 -20.76 0.28
N LYS A 89 -21.63 -20.36 1.27
CA LYS A 89 -21.81 -18.93 1.58
C LYS A 89 -20.60 -18.41 2.34
N HIS A 90 -20.30 -17.13 2.14
CA HIS A 90 -19.27 -16.41 2.89
C HIS A 90 -19.80 -15.14 3.53
N HIS A 91 -19.12 -14.74 4.60
CA HIS A 91 -19.31 -13.49 5.30
C HIS A 91 -17.98 -12.73 5.25
N VAL A 92 -18.00 -11.45 4.92
CA VAL A 92 -16.76 -10.64 4.87
C VAL A 92 -16.89 -9.49 5.84
N TYR A 93 -15.91 -9.34 6.72
CA TYR A 93 -15.92 -8.22 7.67
C TYR A 93 -14.53 -7.62 7.89
N SER A 94 -14.51 -6.42 8.41
CA SER A 94 -13.34 -5.74 8.96
C SER A 94 -13.70 -4.88 10.16
N PHE A 95 -12.85 -4.92 11.19
CA PHE A 95 -12.89 -4.03 12.35
C PHE A 95 -11.73 -3.02 12.34
N SER A 96 -10.98 -2.94 11.24
CA SER A 96 -9.83 -2.05 11.14
C SER A 96 -10.23 -0.57 11.21
N PRO A 97 -9.44 0.31 11.87
CA PRO A 97 -9.74 1.74 11.97
C PRO A 97 -9.82 2.46 10.63
N ALA A 98 -9.14 1.95 9.58
CA ALA A 98 -9.20 2.51 8.24
C ALA A 98 -10.54 2.24 7.55
N LYS A 99 -11.16 1.05 7.78
CA LYS A 99 -12.49 0.72 7.28
C LYS A 99 -13.14 -0.35 8.14
N ARG A 100 -14.30 -0.04 8.73
CA ARG A 100 -15.17 -0.99 9.42
C ARG A 100 -16.35 -1.30 8.54
N PHE A 101 -16.62 -2.59 8.30
CA PHE A 101 -17.78 -3.03 7.56
C PHE A 101 -18.10 -4.50 7.84
N GLU A 102 -19.31 -4.88 7.49
CA GLU A 102 -19.81 -6.25 7.56
C GLU A 102 -20.67 -6.52 6.32
N LEU A 103 -20.26 -7.49 5.50
CA LEU A 103 -21.06 -8.05 4.41
C LEU A 103 -21.64 -9.35 4.90
N LYS A 104 -22.94 -9.34 5.27
CA LYS A 104 -23.65 -10.54 5.74
C LYS A 104 -23.58 -11.65 4.70
N LEU A 105 -23.78 -12.87 5.13
CA LEU A 105 -23.71 -14.09 4.31
C LEU A 105 -24.31 -13.92 2.91
N PHE A 106 -23.53 -14.22 1.89
CA PHE A 106 -23.97 -14.23 0.49
C PHE A 106 -23.47 -15.48 -0.23
N ALA A 107 -24.29 -15.96 -1.16
CA ALA A 107 -24.10 -17.24 -1.84
C ALA A 107 -23.13 -17.11 -3.04
N LYS A 108 -22.82 -18.26 -3.64
CA LYS A 108 -22.07 -18.36 -4.89
C LYS A 108 -22.63 -17.42 -5.95
N ASP A 109 -21.74 -16.88 -6.76
CA ASP A 109 -22.02 -15.96 -7.89
C ASP A 109 -22.66 -14.62 -7.46
N GLN A 110 -22.75 -14.36 -6.14
CA GLN A 110 -23.10 -13.04 -5.63
C GLN A 110 -21.84 -12.23 -5.34
N SER A 111 -21.92 -10.92 -5.51
CA SER A 111 -20.86 -9.98 -5.17
C SER A 111 -21.41 -8.85 -4.31
N ARG A 112 -20.55 -8.28 -3.48
CA ARG A 112 -20.80 -7.05 -2.71
C ARG A 112 -19.65 -6.10 -2.95
N THR A 113 -19.90 -4.80 -2.79
CA THR A 113 -18.88 -3.76 -3.00
C THR A 113 -18.75 -2.91 -1.76
N VAL A 114 -17.52 -2.54 -1.42
CA VAL A 114 -17.20 -1.62 -0.32
C VAL A 114 -16.33 -0.48 -0.84
N HIS A 115 -16.68 0.74 -0.48
CA HIS A 115 -15.90 1.94 -0.77
C HIS A 115 -14.84 2.17 0.31
N PHE A 116 -13.59 2.45 -0.09
CA PHE A 116 -12.45 2.64 0.84
C PHE A 116 -11.98 4.10 0.83
N ASP A 117 -12.51 4.89 1.72
CA ASP A 117 -12.39 6.35 1.81
C ASP A 117 -11.22 6.85 2.68
N LYS A 118 -10.54 5.96 3.40
CA LYS A 118 -9.47 6.32 4.34
C LYS A 118 -8.23 5.45 4.17
N ALA A 119 -7.05 6.09 4.07
CA ALA A 119 -5.78 5.38 4.01
C ALA A 119 -5.50 4.57 5.28
N GLY A 120 -4.87 3.41 5.11
CA GLY A 120 -4.46 2.53 6.18
C GLY A 120 -4.61 1.05 5.82
N VAL A 121 -4.34 0.20 6.80
CA VAL A 121 -4.45 -1.26 6.65
C VAL A 121 -5.83 -1.72 7.08
N VAL A 122 -6.45 -2.53 6.23
CA VAL A 122 -7.74 -3.18 6.48
C VAL A 122 -7.53 -4.69 6.48
N ALA A 123 -7.67 -5.32 7.65
CA ALA A 123 -7.67 -6.76 7.80
C ALA A 123 -9.08 -7.27 7.52
N LEU A 124 -9.18 -8.27 6.65
CA LEU A 124 -10.41 -8.97 6.30
C LEU A 124 -10.50 -10.29 7.03
N GLY A 125 -11.70 -10.66 7.43
CA GLY A 125 -12.03 -11.97 8.00
C GLY A 125 -13.35 -12.49 7.48
N CYS A 126 -13.53 -13.82 7.61
CA CYS A 126 -14.81 -14.50 7.43
C CYS A 126 -15.30 -15.04 8.77
N ASN A 127 -16.59 -14.85 9.10
CA ASN A 127 -17.11 -15.23 10.41
C ASN A 127 -17.41 -16.73 10.55
N ILE A 128 -17.47 -17.46 9.44
CA ILE A 128 -17.83 -18.90 9.44
C ILE A 128 -16.66 -19.81 9.02
N HIS A 129 -15.53 -19.24 8.62
CA HIS A 129 -14.31 -19.97 8.26
C HIS A 129 -13.11 -19.22 8.84
N ASP A 130 -12.65 -19.59 10.03
CA ASP A 130 -11.63 -18.87 10.82
C ASP A 130 -10.29 -18.72 10.08
N SER A 131 -9.99 -19.63 9.14
CA SER A 131 -8.76 -19.58 8.34
C SER A 131 -8.78 -18.51 7.23
N MET A 132 -9.97 -17.99 6.86
CA MET A 132 -10.10 -17.00 5.81
C MET A 132 -9.69 -15.62 6.29
N SER A 133 -8.52 -15.19 5.90
CA SER A 133 -8.01 -13.84 6.17
C SER A 133 -7.31 -13.24 4.96
N ALA A 134 -7.36 -11.92 4.83
CA ALA A 134 -6.61 -11.15 3.83
C ALA A 134 -6.40 -9.71 4.30
N PHE A 135 -5.66 -8.95 3.51
CA PHE A 135 -5.37 -7.56 3.83
C PHE A 135 -5.54 -6.68 2.60
N ILE A 136 -6.13 -5.50 2.83
CA ILE A 136 -6.15 -4.40 1.87
C ILE A 136 -5.35 -3.25 2.46
N VAL A 137 -4.31 -2.80 1.76
CA VAL A 137 -3.61 -1.55 2.07
C VAL A 137 -4.23 -0.46 1.22
N VAL A 138 -4.95 0.44 1.87
CA VAL A 138 -5.51 1.63 1.24
C VAL A 138 -4.46 2.71 1.26
N THR A 139 -3.98 3.13 0.08
CA THR A 139 -2.88 4.10 -0.04
C THR A 139 -3.35 5.46 -0.54
N ASP A 140 -2.75 6.50 0.01
CA ASP A 140 -2.89 7.90 -0.41
C ASP A 140 -1.63 8.43 -1.13
N SER A 141 -0.68 7.54 -1.46
CA SER A 141 0.53 7.89 -2.22
C SER A 141 0.63 7.08 -3.51
N VAL A 142 0.93 7.74 -4.63
CA VAL A 142 1.21 7.09 -5.92
C VAL A 142 2.46 6.20 -5.87
N TRP A 143 3.37 6.47 -4.94
CA TRP A 143 4.60 5.68 -4.73
C TRP A 143 4.36 4.62 -3.66
N THR A 144 3.52 3.65 -3.98
CA THR A 144 3.27 2.47 -3.14
C THR A 144 3.47 1.22 -3.97
N ALA A 145 4.30 0.30 -3.48
CA ALA A 145 4.62 -0.95 -4.17
C ALA A 145 4.87 -2.09 -3.16
N ARG A 146 4.73 -3.33 -3.63
CA ARG A 146 5.17 -4.52 -2.87
C ARG A 146 6.61 -4.86 -3.18
N THR A 147 7.34 -5.35 -2.19
CA THR A 147 8.67 -5.92 -2.40
C THR A 147 8.57 -7.22 -3.20
N ASN A 148 9.52 -7.41 -4.11
CA ASN A 148 9.68 -8.64 -4.89
C ASN A 148 10.32 -9.77 -4.04
N ALA A 149 10.63 -10.91 -4.67
CA ALA A 149 11.25 -12.06 -4.02
C ALA A 149 12.66 -11.76 -3.46
N GLN A 150 13.36 -10.75 -3.99
CA GLN A 150 14.65 -10.27 -3.52
C GLN A 150 14.54 -9.17 -2.45
N GLY A 151 13.32 -8.86 -2.01
CA GLY A 151 13.03 -7.85 -0.98
C GLY A 151 13.11 -6.41 -1.47
N PHE A 152 13.02 -6.14 -2.77
CA PHE A 152 13.10 -4.78 -3.33
C PHE A 152 11.74 -4.25 -3.77
N ALA A 153 11.50 -2.98 -3.47
CA ALA A 153 10.51 -2.11 -4.11
C ALA A 153 11.23 -0.89 -4.71
N SER A 154 10.85 -0.47 -5.92
CA SER A 154 11.50 0.62 -6.64
C SER A 154 10.50 1.64 -7.15
N PHE A 155 10.86 2.91 -7.07
CA PHE A 155 10.08 4.06 -7.53
C PHE A 155 10.92 4.86 -8.52
N GLY A 156 10.71 4.62 -9.83
CA GLY A 156 11.52 5.19 -10.90
C GLY A 156 11.37 6.71 -11.05
N ASP A 157 10.21 7.23 -10.69
CA ASP A 157 9.82 8.64 -10.79
C ASP A 157 9.70 9.34 -9.43
N ALA A 158 10.35 8.81 -8.38
CA ALA A 158 10.33 9.43 -7.07
C ALA A 158 10.86 10.88 -7.14
N PRO A 159 10.15 11.86 -6.55
CA PRO A 159 10.62 13.25 -6.57
C PRO A 159 11.85 13.41 -5.69
N ASN A 160 12.79 14.24 -6.15
CA ASN A 160 14.04 14.50 -5.44
C ASN A 160 13.85 15.54 -4.32
N VAL A 161 13.07 15.21 -3.32
CA VAL A 161 12.74 16.05 -2.15
C VAL A 161 12.89 15.23 -0.87
N PRO A 162 12.98 15.88 0.30
CA PRO A 162 12.86 15.16 1.56
C PRO A 162 11.55 14.37 1.60
N GLY A 163 11.54 13.27 2.32
CA GLY A 163 10.33 12.47 2.44
C GLY A 163 10.43 11.45 3.58
N ARG A 164 9.44 10.58 3.62
CA ARG A 164 9.36 9.48 4.56
C ARG A 164 8.97 8.20 3.80
N VAL A 165 9.71 7.14 4.03
CA VAL A 165 9.34 5.79 3.57
C VAL A 165 8.73 5.04 4.73
N THR A 166 7.63 4.35 4.48
CA THR A 166 7.01 3.41 5.42
C THR A 166 7.05 2.00 4.84
N VAL A 167 7.20 1.01 5.73
CA VAL A 167 7.17 -0.40 5.39
C VAL A 167 6.19 -1.12 6.30
N TRP A 168 5.28 -1.88 5.71
CA TRP A 168 4.32 -2.72 6.42
C TRP A 168 4.29 -4.13 5.80
N HIS A 169 3.95 -5.12 6.61
CA HIS A 169 3.79 -6.50 6.15
C HIS A 169 2.68 -7.18 6.97
N PRO A 170 1.84 -8.09 6.41
CA PRO A 170 0.77 -8.79 7.13
C PRO A 170 1.20 -9.42 8.46
N TYR A 171 2.42 -9.93 8.51
CA TYR A 171 3.00 -10.57 9.71
C TYR A 171 3.96 -9.69 10.48
N LEU A 172 3.97 -8.38 10.24
CA LEU A 172 4.84 -7.45 10.97
C LEU A 172 4.57 -7.53 12.48
N ARG A 173 5.65 -7.62 13.29
CA ARG A 173 5.53 -7.65 14.76
C ARG A 173 5.25 -6.28 15.38
N ALA A 174 5.56 -5.20 14.68
CA ALA A 174 5.27 -3.85 15.16
C ALA A 174 3.76 -3.53 15.13
N SER A 175 3.31 -2.62 15.98
CA SER A 175 1.91 -2.20 16.07
C SER A 175 1.43 -1.35 14.87
N GLY A 176 2.36 -0.92 13.99
CA GLY A 176 2.09 -0.14 12.80
C GLY A 176 3.27 -0.20 11.83
N PRO A 177 3.18 0.50 10.68
CA PRO A 177 4.28 0.55 9.71
C PRO A 177 5.57 1.05 10.32
N VAL A 178 6.70 0.40 9.99
CA VAL A 178 8.03 0.93 10.31
C VAL A 178 8.34 2.07 9.36
N GLN A 179 8.98 3.14 9.81
CA GLN A 179 9.23 4.31 9.00
C GLN A 179 10.65 4.86 9.14
N GLN A 180 11.13 5.51 8.07
CA GLN A 180 12.41 6.18 8.01
C GLN A 180 12.32 7.43 7.14
N ALA A 181 12.99 8.50 7.54
CA ALA A 181 13.16 9.68 6.69
C ALA A 181 14.09 9.36 5.52
N VAL A 182 13.84 9.98 4.38
CA VAL A 182 14.72 9.95 3.20
C VAL A 182 15.08 11.38 2.81
N ALA A 183 16.37 11.58 2.54
CA ALA A 183 16.90 12.87 2.11
C ALA A 183 16.76 13.08 0.59
N PRO A 184 16.84 14.33 0.09
CA PRO A 184 17.04 14.57 -1.32
C PRO A 184 18.27 13.84 -1.84
N ASN A 185 18.24 13.42 -3.10
CA ASN A 185 19.30 12.62 -3.77
C ASN A 185 19.56 11.23 -3.17
N GLN A 186 18.85 10.81 -2.15
CA GLN A 186 18.94 9.45 -1.65
C GLN A 186 18.33 8.47 -2.66
N ARG A 187 19.16 7.51 -3.12
CA ARG A 187 18.79 6.53 -4.15
C ARG A 187 18.40 5.17 -3.58
N SER A 188 18.71 4.93 -2.31
CA SER A 188 18.42 3.68 -1.64
C SER A 188 18.06 3.86 -0.17
N ALA A 189 17.18 2.98 0.33
CA ALA A 189 16.87 2.83 1.74
C ALA A 189 16.82 1.35 2.09
N SER A 190 17.14 1.00 3.34
CA SER A 190 17.08 -0.39 3.81
C SER A 190 16.33 -0.47 5.13
N PHE A 191 15.43 -1.45 5.22
CA PHE A 191 14.65 -1.73 6.42
C PHE A 191 14.91 -3.14 6.90
N SER A 192 15.18 -3.29 8.20
CA SER A 192 15.18 -4.58 8.88
C SER A 192 13.91 -4.69 9.70
N ILE A 193 13.05 -5.67 9.38
CA ILE A 193 11.77 -5.88 10.08
C ILE A 193 11.67 -7.29 10.61
N ARG A 194 10.96 -7.44 11.74
CA ARG A 194 10.68 -8.74 12.34
C ARG A 194 9.26 -9.17 12.00
N LEU A 195 9.11 -10.39 11.48
CA LEU A 195 7.82 -10.98 11.19
C LEU A 195 7.45 -12.03 12.24
N ARG A 196 6.15 -12.18 12.49
CA ARG A 196 5.59 -13.36 13.15
C ARG A 196 5.59 -14.51 12.13
N PRO A 197 5.68 -15.77 12.56
CA PRO A 197 5.39 -16.89 11.68
C PRO A 197 3.98 -16.71 11.07
N PRO A 198 3.78 -17.09 9.79
CA PRO A 198 2.43 -17.19 9.27
C PRO A 198 1.62 -18.20 10.09
N PRO A 199 0.29 -18.06 10.19
CA PRO A 199 -0.55 -19.09 10.78
C PRO A 199 -0.27 -20.44 10.11
N PRO A 200 -0.32 -21.55 10.83
CA PRO A 200 -0.25 -22.86 10.22
C PRO A 200 -1.37 -22.99 9.18
N ALA A 201 -1.08 -23.64 8.06
CA ALA A 201 -2.11 -23.99 7.10
C ALA A 201 -3.10 -24.91 7.82
N MET A 202 -4.35 -24.46 7.96
CA MET A 202 -5.41 -25.31 8.50
C MET A 202 -5.68 -26.43 7.50
N PRO A 203 -5.78 -27.69 7.93
CA PRO A 203 -6.23 -28.76 7.05
C PRO A 203 -7.63 -28.38 6.55
N MET A 204 -7.86 -28.52 5.24
CA MET A 204 -9.20 -28.42 4.68
C MET A 204 -10.00 -29.60 5.25
N THR A 205 -10.77 -29.36 6.29
CA THR A 205 -11.78 -30.33 6.75
C THR A 205 -12.98 -30.15 5.84
N ASP A 206 -13.34 -31.20 5.13
CA ASP A 206 -14.57 -31.28 4.36
C ASP A 206 -15.75 -31.04 5.31
N TYR A 207 -16.49 -29.95 5.07
CA TYR A 207 -17.78 -29.67 5.68
C TYR A 207 -18.89 -29.97 4.69
#